data_e65a3cdc3d4f89df737c727da8d2e598
#
_entry.id   e65a3cdc3d4f89df737c727da8d2e598
#
_cell.length_a   1.000
_cell.length_b   1.000
_cell.length_c   1.000
_cell.angle_alpha   90.00
_cell.angle_beta   90.00
_cell.angle_gamma   90.00
#
_symmetry.space_group_name_H-M   'P 1'
#
loop_
_entity.id
_entity.type
_entity.pdbx_description
1 polymer ?
#
loop_
_entity_poly.entity_id
_entity_poly.type
_entity_poly.pdbx_seq_one_letter_code
_entity_poly.pdbx_strand_id
1 'polypeptide(L)'
;MLLNTHCHLDHVFGNKFVHDTWGLKLHIHEKEKQMLELAPASGQMWQLPFENYSGELIFIKENSTIPVGDDELEVRFAPGHSPGHVCFYDEADGFAISGDVLFNGGIGRTDLPGGDFQTLINSIQTQLFTLPDETKIYCGHGPMTTIGFEKMNNPFVKLF
;
A
#
# COMPACT_ATOMS: atom_id res chain seq x y z
N MET A 1 3.10 4.05 15.90
CA MET A 1 2.89 4.82 14.65
C MET A 1 1.68 4.30 13.90
N LEU A 2 1.09 5.07 13.01
CA LEU A 2 0.03 4.66 12.09
C LEU A 2 0.60 4.71 10.67
N LEU A 3 0.66 3.57 9.97
CA LEU A 3 1.22 3.44 8.64
C LEU A 3 0.11 3.15 7.62
N ASN A 4 0.11 3.85 6.49
CA ASN A 4 -0.73 3.50 5.36
C ASN A 4 0.14 3.16 4.14
N THR A 5 -0.23 2.14 3.40
CA THR A 5 0.38 1.81 2.10
C THR A 5 0.04 2.87 1.07
N HIS A 6 -1.20 3.36 1.09
CA HIS A 6 -1.74 4.41 0.22
C HIS A 6 -2.99 5.05 0.87
N CYS A 7 -3.59 6.04 0.20
CA CYS A 7 -4.64 6.87 0.79
C CYS A 7 -6.00 6.80 0.05
N HIS A 8 -6.37 5.65 -0.53
CA HIS A 8 -7.76 5.45 -0.93
C HIS A 8 -8.67 5.34 0.29
N LEU A 9 -9.94 5.66 0.11
CA LEU A 9 -10.92 5.86 1.19
C LEU A 9 -10.96 4.70 2.20
N ASP A 10 -11.02 3.48 1.72
CA ASP A 10 -11.11 2.26 2.53
C ASP A 10 -9.85 1.97 3.36
N HIS A 11 -8.68 2.46 2.93
CA HIS A 11 -7.42 2.36 3.67
C HIS A 11 -7.20 3.48 4.69
N VAL A 12 -7.91 4.60 4.56
CA VAL A 12 -7.77 5.75 5.49
C VAL A 12 -8.97 5.94 6.40
N PHE A 13 -10.02 5.13 6.23
CA PHE A 13 -11.30 5.30 6.92
C PHE A 13 -11.17 5.30 8.45
N GLY A 14 -10.25 4.51 9.00
CA GLY A 14 -10.01 4.43 10.44
C GLY A 14 -8.96 5.40 10.99
N ASN A 15 -8.27 6.15 10.15
CA ASN A 15 -7.10 6.93 10.56
C ASN A 15 -7.41 7.98 11.64
N LYS A 16 -8.54 8.71 11.47
CA LYS A 16 -8.95 9.69 12.47
C LYS A 16 -9.27 9.04 13.81
N PHE A 17 -10.00 7.92 13.81
CA PHE A 17 -10.33 7.19 15.03
C PHE A 17 -9.06 6.71 15.77
N VAL A 18 -8.08 6.17 15.04
CA VAL A 18 -6.80 5.73 15.60
C VAL A 18 -6.03 6.91 16.20
N HIS A 19 -5.98 8.03 15.47
CA HIS A 19 -5.32 9.24 15.94
C HIS A 19 -5.97 9.80 17.21
N ASP A 20 -7.29 9.97 17.19
CA ASP A 20 -8.04 10.56 18.31
C ASP A 20 -7.95 9.68 19.57
N THR A 21 -7.84 8.36 19.39
CA THR A 21 -7.79 7.40 20.51
C THR A 21 -6.39 7.27 21.12
N TRP A 22 -5.34 7.24 20.29
CA TRP A 22 -3.98 6.92 20.74
C TRP A 22 -2.94 8.00 20.44
N GLY A 23 -3.33 9.12 19.82
CA GLY A 23 -2.41 10.21 19.47
C GLY A 23 -1.36 9.85 18.43
N LEU A 24 -1.57 8.78 17.66
CA LEU A 24 -0.60 8.31 16.69
C LEU A 24 -0.58 9.20 15.44
N LYS A 25 0.63 9.56 14.99
CA LYS A 25 0.81 10.32 13.76
C LYS A 25 0.73 9.40 12.56
N LEU A 26 0.11 9.90 11.49
CA LEU A 26 -0.02 9.19 10.22
C LEU A 26 1.25 9.32 9.38
N HIS A 27 1.76 8.16 8.95
CA HIS A 27 2.92 8.03 8.08
C HIS A 27 2.47 7.56 6.71
N ILE A 28 2.74 8.36 5.68
CA ILE A 28 2.42 8.09 4.28
C ILE A 28 3.56 8.53 3.38
N HIS A 29 3.61 8.04 2.16
CA HIS A 29 4.48 8.62 1.15
C HIS A 29 3.99 10.02 0.74
N GLU A 30 4.89 10.97 0.46
CA GLU A 30 4.53 12.37 0.17
C GLU A 30 3.52 12.50 -0.98
N LYS A 31 3.66 11.68 -2.02
CA LYS A 31 2.76 11.67 -3.19
C LYS A 31 1.32 11.23 -2.85
N GLU A 32 1.09 10.63 -1.68
CA GLU A 32 -0.26 10.25 -1.20
C GLU A 32 -1.01 11.41 -0.53
N LYS A 33 -0.35 12.54 -0.26
CA LYS A 33 -0.99 13.70 0.38
C LYS A 33 -2.24 14.15 -0.38
N GLN A 34 -2.15 14.25 -1.70
CA GLN A 34 -3.29 14.67 -2.53
C GLN A 34 -4.44 13.63 -2.47
N MET A 35 -4.12 12.34 -2.42
CA MET A 35 -5.13 11.28 -2.31
C MET A 35 -5.86 11.36 -0.96
N LEU A 36 -5.12 11.60 0.13
CA LEU A 36 -5.70 11.84 1.44
C LEU A 36 -6.62 13.07 1.47
N GLU A 37 -6.24 14.15 0.79
CA GLU A 37 -7.05 15.36 0.65
C GLU A 37 -8.34 15.13 -0.16
N LEU A 38 -8.33 14.17 -1.11
CA LEU A 38 -9.50 13.78 -1.92
C LEU A 38 -10.43 12.77 -1.21
N ALA A 39 -9.98 12.10 -0.15
CA ALA A 39 -10.76 11.07 0.54
C ALA A 39 -12.16 11.54 1.03
N PRO A 40 -12.35 12.79 1.54
CA PRO A 40 -13.67 13.28 1.89
C PRO A 40 -14.66 13.33 0.71
N ALA A 41 -14.18 13.72 -0.48
CA ALA A 41 -15.02 13.74 -1.69
C ALA A 41 -15.44 12.31 -2.10
N SER A 42 -14.54 11.34 -1.95
CA SER A 42 -14.86 9.92 -2.16
C SER A 42 -15.88 9.43 -1.14
N GLY A 43 -15.73 9.80 0.14
CA GLY A 43 -16.70 9.49 1.18
C GLY A 43 -18.11 10.03 0.86
N GLN A 44 -18.22 11.26 0.39
CA GLN A 44 -19.50 11.84 -0.04
C GLN A 44 -20.09 11.11 -1.25
N MET A 45 -19.28 10.76 -2.24
CA MET A 45 -19.73 10.02 -3.43
C MET A 45 -20.36 8.67 -3.03
N TRP A 46 -19.75 7.96 -2.08
CA TRP A 46 -20.24 6.68 -1.58
C TRP A 46 -21.26 6.78 -0.45
N GLN A 47 -21.66 8.03 -0.06
CA GLN A 47 -22.58 8.29 1.06
C GLN A 47 -22.13 7.65 2.39
N LEU A 48 -20.81 7.63 2.61
CA LEU A 48 -20.20 7.08 3.83
C LEU A 48 -19.91 8.21 4.83
N PRO A 49 -20.13 7.99 6.14
CA PRO A 49 -19.81 8.96 7.18
C PRO A 49 -18.30 8.98 7.44
N PHE A 50 -17.54 9.62 6.54
CA PHE A 50 -16.10 9.69 6.62
C PHE A 50 -15.64 11.04 7.18
N GLU A 51 -14.78 10.99 8.19
CA GLU A 51 -14.02 12.12 8.70
C GLU A 51 -12.54 11.90 8.46
N ASN A 52 -11.90 12.87 7.78
CA ASN A 52 -10.49 12.72 7.42
C ASN A 52 -9.56 12.92 8.64
N TYR A 53 -8.38 12.31 8.56
CA TYR A 53 -7.28 12.59 9.45
C TYR A 53 -6.87 14.07 9.37
N SER A 54 -6.68 14.72 10.54
CA SER A 54 -6.35 16.14 10.64
C SER A 54 -5.08 16.43 11.46
N GLY A 55 -4.36 15.37 11.86
CA GLY A 55 -3.11 15.49 12.62
C GLY A 55 -1.90 15.78 11.73
N GLU A 56 -0.73 15.77 12.34
CA GLU A 56 0.55 15.96 11.65
C GLU A 56 0.89 14.73 10.79
N LEU A 57 1.23 14.95 9.53
CA LEU A 57 1.71 13.92 8.61
C LEU A 57 3.22 13.75 8.72
N ILE A 58 3.66 12.50 8.74
CA ILE A 58 5.08 12.13 8.62
C ILE A 58 5.29 11.48 7.26
N PHE A 59 6.22 12.00 6.47
CA PHE A 59 6.47 11.45 5.15
C PHE A 59 7.53 10.35 5.19
N ILE A 60 7.13 9.17 4.68
CA ILE A 60 8.02 8.02 4.48
C ILE A 60 8.79 8.22 3.18
N LYS A 61 10.05 7.80 3.19
CA LYS A 61 10.92 7.86 2.00
C LYS A 61 11.02 6.50 1.33
N GLU A 62 11.12 6.53 0.02
CA GLU A 62 11.44 5.34 -0.79
C GLU A 62 12.77 4.71 -0.34
N ASN A 63 12.84 3.39 -0.33
CA ASN A 63 14.04 2.62 0.05
C ASN A 63 14.60 2.95 1.45
N SER A 64 13.74 3.43 2.35
CA SER A 64 14.06 3.57 3.77
C SER A 64 13.60 2.35 4.55
N THR A 65 14.00 2.25 5.82
CA THR A 65 13.49 1.28 6.76
C THR A 65 12.66 1.96 7.85
N ILE A 66 11.70 1.24 8.40
CA ILE A 66 10.84 1.67 9.51
C ILE A 66 11.01 0.65 10.63
N PRO A 67 11.52 1.06 11.82
CA PRO A 67 11.66 0.14 12.94
C PRO A 67 10.30 -0.25 13.52
N VAL A 68 10.12 -1.55 13.76
CA VAL A 68 8.92 -2.14 14.39
C VAL A 68 9.37 -3.15 15.44
N GLY A 69 9.41 -2.73 16.71
CA GLY A 69 10.00 -3.56 17.78
C GLY A 69 11.49 -3.78 17.58
N ASP A 70 11.89 -5.04 17.48
CA ASP A 70 13.28 -5.44 17.23
C ASP A 70 13.58 -5.64 15.74
N ASP A 71 12.54 -5.52 14.86
CA ASP A 71 12.62 -5.74 13.43
C ASP A 71 12.52 -4.42 12.64
N GLU A 72 12.73 -4.50 11.32
CA GLU A 72 12.64 -3.38 10.41
C GLU A 72 11.78 -3.72 9.19
N LEU A 73 10.90 -2.81 8.80
CA LEU A 73 10.16 -2.91 7.53
C LEU A 73 10.87 -2.09 6.45
N GLU A 74 11.28 -2.72 5.38
CA GLU A 74 11.77 -2.04 4.19
C GLU A 74 10.61 -1.39 3.43
N VAL A 75 10.76 -0.11 3.08
CA VAL A 75 9.76 0.64 2.31
C VAL A 75 10.05 0.49 0.82
N ARG A 76 9.20 -0.24 0.13
CA ARG A 76 9.25 -0.46 -1.32
C ARG A 76 8.26 0.43 -2.05
N PHE A 77 8.75 1.38 -2.83
CA PHE A 77 7.91 2.30 -3.59
C PHE A 77 7.31 1.58 -4.81
N ALA A 78 5.99 1.45 -4.83
CA ALA A 78 5.26 0.65 -5.82
C ALA A 78 4.02 1.40 -6.38
N PRO A 79 4.23 2.53 -7.10
CA PRO A 79 3.14 3.31 -7.68
C PRO A 79 2.41 2.55 -8.80
N GLY A 80 1.24 3.08 -9.18
CA GLY A 80 0.45 2.61 -10.32
C GLY A 80 -1.00 2.32 -9.98
N HIS A 81 -1.30 1.81 -8.76
CA HIS A 81 -2.63 1.83 -8.20
C HIS A 81 -2.96 3.20 -7.59
N SER A 82 -2.02 3.75 -6.82
CA SER A 82 -2.01 5.10 -6.30
C SER A 82 -0.63 5.73 -6.54
N PRO A 83 -0.50 7.06 -6.66
CA PRO A 83 0.74 7.71 -7.09
C PRO A 83 1.89 7.60 -6.08
N GLY A 84 1.57 7.42 -4.81
CA GLY A 84 2.54 7.29 -3.72
C GLY A 84 2.50 5.95 -3.01
N HIS A 85 1.91 4.94 -3.63
CA HIS A 85 1.76 3.63 -3.01
C HIS A 85 3.11 3.03 -2.59
N VAL A 86 3.19 2.51 -1.36
CA VAL A 86 4.34 1.78 -0.82
C VAL A 86 3.91 0.41 -0.31
N CYS A 87 4.82 -0.56 -0.43
CA CYS A 87 4.72 -1.84 0.25
C CYS A 87 5.71 -1.87 1.41
N PHE A 88 5.41 -2.65 2.44
CA PHE A 88 6.28 -2.84 3.60
C PHE A 88 6.77 -4.28 3.61
N TYR A 89 8.07 -4.50 3.49
CA TYR A 89 8.68 -5.82 3.47
C TYR A 89 9.46 -6.08 4.75
N ASP A 90 9.16 -7.20 5.38
CA ASP A 90 9.90 -7.76 6.51
C ASP A 90 10.74 -8.94 6.01
N GLU A 91 12.06 -8.74 5.97
CA GLU A 91 12.99 -9.78 5.51
C GLU A 91 13.13 -10.90 6.55
N ALA A 92 13.10 -10.56 7.85
CA ALA A 92 13.32 -11.51 8.93
C ALA A 92 12.19 -12.55 9.00
N ASP A 93 10.94 -12.11 8.89
CA ASP A 93 9.74 -12.94 8.93
C ASP A 93 9.25 -13.38 7.55
N GLY A 94 9.88 -12.91 6.47
CA GLY A 94 9.63 -13.31 5.09
C GLY A 94 8.23 -12.96 4.59
N PHE A 95 7.75 -11.76 4.88
CA PHE A 95 6.46 -11.28 4.39
C PHE A 95 6.50 -9.85 3.85
N ALA A 96 5.52 -9.50 3.02
CA ALA A 96 5.27 -8.12 2.64
C ALA A 96 3.80 -7.77 2.77
N ILE A 97 3.52 -6.55 3.25
CA ILE A 97 2.20 -5.91 3.20
C ILE A 97 2.15 -5.15 1.89
N SER A 98 1.42 -5.68 0.90
CA SER A 98 1.41 -5.13 -0.46
C SER A 98 0.36 -4.05 -0.67
N GLY A 99 -0.55 -3.82 0.29
CA GLY A 99 -1.72 -2.97 0.03
C GLY A 99 -2.42 -3.42 -1.25
N ASP A 100 -2.68 -2.46 -2.14
CA ASP A 100 -3.40 -2.70 -3.40
C ASP A 100 -2.48 -2.76 -4.63
N VAL A 101 -1.29 -3.33 -4.48
CA VAL A 101 -0.37 -3.57 -5.60
C VAL A 101 -0.57 -4.96 -6.18
N LEU A 102 -0.47 -6.00 -5.35
CA LEU A 102 -0.52 -7.40 -5.78
C LEU A 102 -1.52 -8.18 -4.93
N PHE A 103 -2.42 -8.90 -5.57
CA PHE A 103 -3.44 -9.75 -4.97
C PHE A 103 -3.26 -11.21 -5.36
N ASN A 104 -3.97 -12.09 -4.68
CA ASN A 104 -4.03 -13.50 -5.07
C ASN A 104 -4.71 -13.65 -6.43
N GLY A 105 -3.91 -13.92 -7.48
CA GLY A 105 -4.37 -14.00 -8.87
C GLY A 105 -4.84 -12.67 -9.47
N GLY A 106 -4.43 -11.54 -8.91
CA GLY A 106 -4.87 -10.22 -9.36
C GLY A 106 -3.88 -9.10 -9.06
N ILE A 107 -4.25 -7.90 -9.46
CA ILE A 107 -3.53 -6.66 -9.17
C ILE A 107 -4.52 -5.55 -8.81
N GLY A 108 -4.04 -4.47 -8.21
CA GLY A 108 -4.85 -3.28 -7.95
C GLY A 108 -5.41 -2.66 -9.23
N ARG A 109 -6.58 -2.02 -9.12
CA ARG A 109 -7.15 -1.25 -10.24
C ARG A 109 -6.30 -0.01 -10.52
N THR A 110 -6.34 0.44 -11.77
CA THR A 110 -5.50 1.56 -12.24
C THR A 110 -6.30 2.66 -12.93
N ASP A 111 -7.63 2.60 -12.83
CA ASP A 111 -8.59 3.52 -13.44
C ASP A 111 -9.06 4.66 -12.50
N LEU A 112 -8.49 4.72 -11.29
CA LEU A 112 -8.71 5.80 -10.34
C LEU A 112 -7.71 6.97 -10.58
N PRO A 113 -7.99 8.17 -10.05
CA PRO A 113 -7.08 9.32 -10.18
C PRO A 113 -5.65 8.98 -9.74
N GLY A 114 -4.67 9.24 -10.61
CA GLY A 114 -3.26 8.92 -10.36
C GLY A 114 -2.87 7.46 -10.63
N GLY A 115 -3.81 6.61 -11.05
CA GLY A 115 -3.56 5.23 -11.47
C GLY A 115 -2.96 5.14 -12.87
N ASP A 116 -2.06 4.15 -13.08
CA ASP A 116 -1.46 3.82 -14.38
C ASP A 116 -1.07 2.34 -14.42
N PHE A 117 -1.63 1.63 -15.39
CA PHE A 117 -1.46 0.18 -15.51
C PHE A 117 0.00 -0.23 -15.74
N GLN A 118 0.69 0.45 -16.66
CA GLN A 118 2.06 0.08 -16.99
C GLN A 118 3.03 0.35 -15.83
N THR A 119 2.79 1.45 -15.12
CA THR A 119 3.52 1.78 -13.89
C THR A 119 3.31 0.70 -12.81
N LEU A 120 2.06 0.23 -12.62
CA LEU A 120 1.78 -0.83 -11.66
C LEU A 120 2.48 -2.15 -12.02
N ILE A 121 2.42 -2.57 -13.28
CA ILE A 121 3.12 -3.77 -13.75
C ILE A 121 4.64 -3.66 -13.49
N ASN A 122 5.23 -2.51 -13.84
CA ASN A 122 6.65 -2.27 -13.58
C ASN A 122 6.98 -2.29 -12.07
N SER A 123 6.13 -1.71 -11.24
CA SER A 123 6.29 -1.75 -9.79
C SER A 123 6.27 -3.18 -9.24
N ILE A 124 5.33 -4.01 -9.69
CA ILE A 124 5.27 -5.42 -9.27
C ILE A 124 6.54 -6.16 -9.68
N GLN A 125 6.99 -6.00 -10.92
CA GLN A 125 8.17 -6.69 -11.43
C GLN A 125 9.46 -6.26 -10.72
N THR A 126 9.62 -4.96 -10.45
CA THR A 126 10.87 -4.41 -9.90
C THR A 126 10.92 -4.36 -8.38
N GLN A 127 9.77 -4.29 -7.71
CA GLN A 127 9.71 -4.13 -6.25
C GLN A 127 9.26 -5.42 -5.52
N LEU A 128 8.35 -6.19 -6.10
CA LEU A 128 7.83 -7.39 -5.45
C LEU A 128 8.41 -8.68 -6.03
N PHE A 129 8.51 -8.82 -7.36
CA PHE A 129 9.04 -10.04 -7.97
C PHE A 129 10.56 -10.22 -7.82
N THR A 130 11.23 -9.25 -7.24
CA THR A 130 12.64 -9.35 -6.80
C THR A 130 12.80 -10.04 -5.44
N LEU A 131 11.69 -10.19 -4.69
CA LEU A 131 11.67 -10.87 -3.40
C LEU A 131 11.77 -12.39 -3.58
N PRO A 132 12.21 -13.13 -2.52
CA PRO A 132 12.20 -14.59 -2.51
C PRO A 132 10.82 -15.17 -2.82
N ASP A 133 10.76 -16.31 -3.49
CA ASP A 133 9.50 -16.92 -3.93
C ASP A 133 8.59 -17.35 -2.77
N GLU A 134 9.17 -17.69 -1.63
CA GLU A 134 8.47 -18.03 -0.38
C GLU A 134 7.88 -16.83 0.36
N THR A 135 8.21 -15.60 -0.03
CA THR A 135 7.71 -14.39 0.63
C THR A 135 6.17 -14.35 0.59
N LYS A 136 5.57 -14.27 1.76
CA LYS A 136 4.12 -14.16 1.92
C LYS A 136 3.67 -12.74 1.61
N ILE A 137 2.59 -12.60 0.84
CA ILE A 137 2.01 -11.31 0.49
C ILE A 137 0.68 -11.14 1.22
N TYR A 138 0.64 -10.18 2.14
CA TYR A 138 -0.59 -9.73 2.78
C TYR A 138 -1.20 -8.59 1.96
N CYS A 139 -2.26 -8.94 1.24
CA CYS A 139 -2.95 -8.06 0.30
C CYS A 139 -3.89 -7.10 1.03
N GLY A 140 -4.17 -5.92 0.45
CA GLY A 140 -5.20 -5.03 0.95
C GLY A 140 -6.59 -5.64 0.85
N HIS A 141 -6.84 -6.44 -0.20
CA HIS A 141 -8.09 -7.15 -0.43
C HIS A 141 -7.85 -8.62 -0.78
N GLY A 142 -8.77 -9.49 -0.32
CA GLY A 142 -8.73 -10.92 -0.61
C GLY A 142 -7.75 -11.71 0.26
N PRO A 143 -7.51 -12.99 -0.07
CA PRO A 143 -6.62 -13.85 0.69
C PRO A 143 -5.14 -13.53 0.43
N MET A 144 -4.29 -13.93 1.36
CA MET A 144 -2.84 -13.90 1.16
C MET A 144 -2.40 -14.76 -0.01
N THR A 145 -1.24 -14.44 -0.57
CA THR A 145 -0.56 -15.21 -1.62
C THR A 145 0.94 -15.29 -1.36
N THR A 146 1.73 -15.78 -2.30
CA THR A 146 3.19 -15.76 -2.26
C THR A 146 3.77 -15.20 -3.56
N ILE A 147 4.98 -14.67 -3.50
CA ILE A 147 5.68 -14.16 -4.68
C ILE A 147 5.83 -15.24 -5.75
N GLY A 148 6.24 -16.46 -5.37
CA GLY A 148 6.40 -17.57 -6.31
C GLY A 148 5.11 -17.99 -6.99
N PHE A 149 3.99 -18.01 -6.25
CA PHE A 149 2.68 -18.30 -6.84
C PHE A 149 2.30 -17.26 -7.88
N GLU A 150 2.44 -15.97 -7.56
CA GLU A 150 2.05 -14.87 -8.46
C GLU A 150 2.97 -14.78 -9.70
N LYS A 151 4.27 -15.02 -9.57
CA LYS A 151 5.19 -15.11 -10.72
C LYS A 151 4.73 -16.15 -11.75
N MET A 152 4.18 -17.26 -11.29
CA MET A 152 3.77 -18.37 -12.18
C MET A 152 2.33 -18.21 -12.66
N ASN A 153 1.43 -17.66 -11.87
CA ASN A 153 -0.01 -17.80 -12.11
C ASN A 153 -0.75 -16.47 -12.31
N ASN A 154 -0.14 -15.32 -11.98
CA ASN A 154 -0.84 -14.04 -12.12
C ASN A 154 -1.14 -13.72 -13.59
N PRO A 155 -2.43 -13.55 -13.96
CA PRO A 155 -2.80 -13.35 -15.36
C PRO A 155 -2.41 -11.96 -15.91
N PHE A 156 -2.11 -11.00 -15.05
CA PHE A 156 -1.81 -9.61 -15.42
C PHE A 156 -0.31 -9.35 -15.55
N VAL A 157 0.52 -10.06 -14.80
CA VAL A 157 1.96 -9.81 -14.73
C VAL A 157 2.72 -11.00 -15.32
N LYS A 158 3.22 -10.82 -16.54
CA LYS A 158 4.06 -11.84 -17.18
C LYS A 158 5.54 -11.53 -16.91
N LEU A 159 6.30 -12.54 -16.50
CA LEU A 159 7.75 -12.50 -16.59
C LEU A 159 8.12 -12.71 -18.07
N PHE A 160 8.84 -11.77 -18.65
CA PHE A 160 9.38 -11.89 -20.00
C PHE A 160 10.72 -12.63 -19.94
#